data_f4ee3dd8d8f7b2965bd75862671dff8d
#
_entry.id   f4ee3dd8d8f7b2965bd75862671dff8d
#
_cell.length_a   1.000
_cell.length_b   1.000
_cell.length_c   1.000
_cell.angle_alpha   90.00
_cell.angle_beta   90.00
_cell.angle_gamma   90.00
#
_symmetry.space_group_name_H-M   'P 1'
#
loop_
_entity.id
_entity.type
_entity.pdbx_description
1 polymer ?
#
loop_
_entity_poly.entity_id
_entity_poly.type
_entity_poly.pdbx_seq_one_letter_code
_entity_poly.pdbx_strand_id
1 'polypeptide(L)'
;MRFVYFFFFILIIAGLSQFIRANPAQRPKVWFALGLSAWLASPYHLLFNLWPGWNMWSGYVKGLELTFVDMIAFAILASGIHKREPLRFRLAYLAYFLIVISSTFVSTVPSAAWLYVWQISRMALICIAITRSCADERAAKAIMFGMVLGMFYNALFGIVDHAKGALQSGGLMGHQNLLGLMSHFVALPALALVLGGSREKWLWLGPLGGLIIVVVGGSRATTGLALGAYALLFMLSSMQGWNSRKAMVSGLALIGLIVAAPLAVNTLNKRFEVQEKSDYDERAAFKRAASMMIADHPFGVGANQYTLVANVGGYSQRAGVVWNQGSRAANVHNIYYLYAAETGWLGALAFILLLANAGLLAFKHSWKRRNDWRAQMLLGLAVGIATTAVHSMYEWIMTTYTAQNLLAIDIGLIAGLSTQIKRSVASEARARRESGRTKIETGRAEELALTD
;
A
#
# COMPACT_ATOMS: atom_id res chain seq x y z
N MET A 1 -11.79 -30.95 8.39
CA MET A 1 -10.52 -30.27 8.44
C MET A 1 -10.63 -28.73 8.53
N ARG A 2 -11.43 -28.03 7.71
CA ARG A 2 -11.51 -26.56 7.68
C ARG A 2 -11.97 -25.93 8.98
N PHE A 3 -12.98 -26.47 9.66
CA PHE A 3 -13.42 -25.99 10.97
C PHE A 3 -12.33 -26.16 12.04
N VAL A 4 -11.49 -27.16 11.92
CA VAL A 4 -10.35 -27.37 12.82
C VAL A 4 -9.32 -26.26 12.62
N TYR A 5 -8.98 -25.90 11.37
CA TYR A 5 -8.07 -24.79 11.07
C TYR A 5 -8.65 -23.44 11.54
N PHE A 6 -9.96 -23.22 11.35
CA PHE A 6 -10.62 -22.02 11.84
C PHE A 6 -10.60 -21.92 13.37
N PHE A 7 -10.81 -23.04 14.05
CA PHE A 7 -10.70 -23.10 15.51
C PHE A 7 -9.27 -22.75 15.97
N PHE A 8 -8.24 -23.34 15.35
CA PHE A 8 -6.86 -22.98 15.65
C PHE A 8 -6.56 -21.51 15.36
N PHE A 9 -7.09 -20.95 14.29
CA PHE A 9 -6.95 -19.53 13.96
C PHE A 9 -7.52 -18.65 15.09
N ILE A 10 -8.70 -18.97 15.61
CA ILE A 10 -9.29 -18.27 16.75
C ILE A 10 -8.44 -18.44 18.02
N LEU A 11 -7.96 -19.63 18.31
CA LEU A 11 -7.10 -19.87 19.47
C LEU A 11 -5.79 -19.07 19.37
N ILE A 12 -5.18 -19.02 18.21
CA ILE A 12 -3.96 -18.22 17.98
C ILE A 12 -4.26 -16.72 18.17
N ILE A 13 -5.37 -16.21 17.66
CA ILE A 13 -5.80 -14.81 17.90
C ILE A 13 -5.96 -14.55 19.38
N ALA A 14 -6.64 -15.44 20.10
CA ALA A 14 -6.86 -15.29 21.55
C ALA A 14 -5.53 -15.31 22.31
N GLY A 15 -4.66 -16.28 22.06
CA GLY A 15 -3.34 -16.39 22.68
C GLY A 15 -2.44 -15.19 22.35
N LEU A 16 -2.39 -14.77 21.09
CA LEU A 16 -1.61 -13.62 20.67
C LEU A 16 -2.16 -12.31 21.25
N SER A 17 -3.47 -12.16 21.39
CA SER A 17 -4.07 -10.99 22.02
C SER A 17 -3.72 -10.87 23.50
N GLN A 18 -3.73 -11.98 24.22
CA GLN A 18 -3.26 -12.08 25.61
C GLN A 18 -1.77 -11.73 25.71
N PHE A 19 -0.94 -12.31 24.83
CA PHE A 19 0.49 -12.03 24.76
C PHE A 19 0.77 -10.53 24.56
N ILE A 20 0.09 -9.87 23.59
CA ILE A 20 0.22 -8.43 23.31
C ILE A 20 -0.15 -7.60 24.54
N ARG A 21 -1.20 -8.02 25.28
CA ARG A 21 -1.65 -7.33 26.48
C ARG A 21 -0.66 -7.48 27.62
N ALA A 22 -0.22 -8.70 27.90
CA ALA A 22 0.64 -9.04 29.03
C ALA A 22 2.09 -8.59 28.84
N ASN A 23 2.59 -8.45 27.58
CA ASN A 23 4.00 -8.22 27.28
C ASN A 23 4.25 -6.94 26.48
N PRO A 24 4.13 -5.73 27.05
CA PRO A 24 4.34 -4.47 26.31
C PRO A 24 5.72 -4.36 25.65
N ALA A 25 6.77 -4.93 26.27
CA ALA A 25 8.12 -4.92 25.75
C ALA A 25 8.29 -5.77 24.47
N GLN A 26 7.44 -6.78 24.26
CA GLN A 26 7.51 -7.69 23.10
C GLN A 26 6.61 -7.25 21.92
N ARG A 27 5.75 -6.24 22.10
CA ARG A 27 4.85 -5.74 21.04
C ARG A 27 5.58 -5.40 19.73
N PRO A 28 6.80 -4.82 19.74
CA PRO A 28 7.54 -4.57 18.51
C PRO A 28 7.76 -5.81 17.64
N LYS A 29 7.93 -7.00 18.24
CA LYS A 29 8.08 -8.26 17.50
C LYS A 29 6.79 -8.63 16.75
N VAL A 30 5.63 -8.37 17.36
CA VAL A 30 4.32 -8.61 16.72
C VAL A 30 4.09 -7.65 15.56
N TRP A 31 4.42 -6.38 15.73
CA TRP A 31 4.33 -5.38 14.67
C TRP A 31 5.30 -5.65 13.51
N PHE A 32 6.52 -6.09 13.83
CA PHE A 32 7.48 -6.58 12.84
C PHE A 32 6.92 -7.77 12.05
N ALA A 33 6.38 -8.78 12.75
CA ALA A 33 5.78 -9.95 12.13
C ALA A 33 4.59 -9.58 11.22
N LEU A 34 3.79 -8.57 11.58
CA LEU A 34 2.71 -8.05 10.75
C LEU A 34 3.26 -7.46 9.43
N GLY A 35 4.26 -6.61 9.49
CA GLY A 35 4.89 -6.02 8.31
C GLY A 35 5.54 -7.07 7.41
N LEU A 36 6.24 -8.05 7.99
CA LEU A 36 6.87 -9.15 7.27
C LEU A 36 5.85 -10.07 6.59
N SER A 37 4.76 -10.41 7.30
CA SER A 37 3.73 -11.31 6.77
C SER A 37 2.98 -10.72 5.58
N ALA A 38 2.91 -9.41 5.42
CA ALA A 38 2.32 -8.77 4.24
C ALA A 38 3.03 -9.15 2.93
N TRP A 39 4.30 -9.52 3.01
CA TRP A 39 5.12 -9.97 1.88
C TRP A 39 5.22 -11.47 1.74
N LEU A 40 5.02 -12.23 2.82
CA LEU A 40 5.21 -13.67 2.84
C LEU A 40 3.90 -14.47 2.78
N ALA A 41 2.77 -13.83 3.09
CA ALA A 41 1.48 -14.54 3.15
C ALA A 41 1.08 -15.20 1.83
N SER A 42 1.23 -14.51 0.70
CA SER A 42 0.90 -15.06 -0.61
C SER A 42 1.88 -16.13 -1.08
N PRO A 43 3.21 -15.88 -1.11
CA PRO A 43 4.17 -16.86 -1.61
C PRO A 43 4.18 -18.18 -0.86
N TYR A 44 4.00 -18.13 0.46
CA TYR A 44 4.05 -19.33 1.31
C TYR A 44 2.67 -19.89 1.64
N HIS A 45 1.63 -19.43 0.91
CA HIS A 45 0.24 -19.87 1.16
C HIS A 45 -0.19 -19.74 2.62
N LEU A 46 0.34 -18.71 3.33
CA LEU A 46 -0.06 -18.37 4.70
C LEU A 46 -1.44 -17.71 4.67
N LEU A 47 -2.35 -18.40 4.02
CA LEU A 47 -3.71 -18.02 3.71
C LEU A 47 -4.63 -19.14 4.16
N PHE A 48 -5.67 -18.77 4.86
CA PHE A 48 -6.73 -19.66 5.27
C PHE A 48 -8.03 -19.27 4.55
N ASN A 49 -8.64 -20.22 3.87
CA ASN A 49 -9.90 -19.99 3.16
C ASN A 49 -11.06 -20.58 3.97
N LEU A 50 -11.87 -19.73 4.61
CA LEU A 50 -13.03 -20.10 5.42
C LEU A 50 -14.11 -20.78 4.60
N TRP A 51 -14.33 -20.25 3.40
CA TRP A 51 -15.24 -20.83 2.42
C TRP A 51 -14.43 -21.26 1.22
N PRO A 52 -14.54 -22.51 0.75
CA PRO A 52 -13.85 -22.93 -0.44
C PRO A 52 -14.29 -22.02 -1.56
N GLY A 53 -13.34 -21.25 -2.03
CA GLY A 53 -13.57 -20.35 -3.12
C GLY A 53 -14.10 -21.13 -4.31
N TRP A 54 -14.81 -20.46 -5.14
CA TRP A 54 -15.10 -20.96 -6.46
C TRP A 54 -13.81 -20.93 -7.28
N ASN A 55 -13.07 -22.01 -7.29
CA ASN A 55 -11.82 -22.11 -8.07
C ASN A 55 -12.05 -21.76 -9.54
N MET A 56 -13.27 -22.02 -10.05
CA MET A 56 -13.70 -21.69 -11.40
C MET A 56 -14.24 -20.26 -11.55
N TRP A 57 -14.32 -19.47 -10.46
CA TRP A 57 -14.77 -18.10 -10.54
C TRP A 57 -13.76 -17.25 -11.33
N SER A 58 -14.25 -16.50 -12.31
CA SER A 58 -13.43 -15.68 -13.19
C SER A 58 -12.99 -14.33 -12.58
N GLY A 59 -13.61 -13.91 -11.46
CA GLY A 59 -13.24 -12.70 -10.76
C GLY A 59 -11.95 -12.86 -9.93
N TYR A 60 -11.50 -11.75 -9.35
CA TYR A 60 -10.23 -11.67 -8.65
C TYR A 60 -10.30 -12.12 -7.18
N VAL A 61 -11.48 -12.13 -6.54
CA VAL A 61 -11.70 -12.70 -5.21
C VAL A 61 -12.49 -13.99 -5.33
N LYS A 62 -11.91 -15.09 -4.87
CA LYS A 62 -12.45 -16.43 -5.07
C LYS A 62 -12.98 -17.10 -3.80
N GLY A 63 -12.83 -16.47 -2.64
CA GLY A 63 -13.24 -17.07 -1.36
C GLY A 63 -13.19 -16.12 -0.18
N LEU A 64 -13.65 -16.62 0.97
CA LEU A 64 -13.49 -15.92 2.26
C LEU A 64 -12.09 -16.17 2.82
N GLU A 65 -11.14 -15.41 2.32
CA GLU A 65 -9.74 -15.55 2.67
C GLU A 65 -9.39 -14.83 3.97
N LEU A 66 -8.53 -15.43 4.77
CA LEU A 66 -7.88 -14.85 5.94
C LEU A 66 -6.37 -15.13 5.85
N THR A 67 -5.56 -14.11 6.07
CA THR A 67 -4.10 -14.19 6.03
C THR A 67 -3.50 -14.06 7.44
N PHE A 68 -2.22 -14.34 7.58
CA PHE A 68 -1.49 -14.05 8.83
C PHE A 68 -1.50 -12.56 9.18
N VAL A 69 -1.57 -11.67 8.18
CA VAL A 69 -1.76 -10.22 8.41
C VAL A 69 -3.06 -9.96 9.15
N ASP A 70 -4.15 -10.59 8.69
CA ASP A 70 -5.47 -10.47 9.33
C ASP A 70 -5.44 -11.02 10.76
N MET A 71 -4.84 -12.19 10.95
CA MET A 71 -4.71 -12.82 12.26
C MET A 71 -4.02 -11.91 13.28
N ILE A 72 -2.89 -11.30 12.88
CA ILE A 72 -2.16 -10.39 13.77
C ILE A 72 -2.98 -9.11 14.00
N ALA A 73 -3.62 -8.57 12.96
CA ALA A 73 -4.48 -7.39 13.08
C ALA A 73 -5.67 -7.66 14.02
N PHE A 74 -6.35 -8.79 13.89
CA PHE A 74 -7.41 -9.21 14.81
C PHE A 74 -6.91 -9.36 16.25
N ALA A 75 -5.72 -9.96 16.45
CA ALA A 75 -5.14 -10.11 17.78
C ALA A 75 -4.81 -8.75 18.42
N ILE A 76 -4.29 -7.79 17.64
CA ILE A 76 -4.05 -6.41 18.10
C ILE A 76 -5.38 -5.77 18.53
N LEU A 77 -6.43 -5.89 17.71
CA LEU A 77 -7.74 -5.31 18.02
C LEU A 77 -8.38 -5.97 19.27
N ALA A 78 -8.31 -7.31 19.36
CA ALA A 78 -8.83 -8.08 20.48
C ALA A 78 -8.07 -7.81 21.80
N SER A 79 -6.78 -7.48 21.72
CA SER A 79 -6.00 -7.10 22.90
C SER A 79 -6.52 -5.85 23.60
N GLY A 80 -7.25 -5.00 22.87
CA GLY A 80 -7.83 -3.77 23.38
C GLY A 80 -6.85 -2.68 23.69
N ILE A 81 -5.58 -2.78 23.27
CA ILE A 81 -4.61 -1.70 23.41
C ILE A 81 -5.06 -0.48 22.59
N HIS A 82 -4.88 0.72 23.16
CA HIS A 82 -5.14 2.00 22.49
C HIS A 82 -6.51 2.12 21.79
N LYS A 83 -7.58 1.56 22.39
CA LYS A 83 -8.95 1.59 21.83
C LYS A 83 -9.48 2.98 21.49
N ARG A 84 -9.00 4.02 22.17
CA ARG A 84 -9.49 5.41 22.04
C ARG A 84 -8.76 6.21 20.95
N GLU A 85 -7.88 5.59 20.16
CA GLU A 85 -7.22 6.30 19.08
C GLU A 85 -8.23 6.73 17.99
N PRO A 86 -8.15 7.98 17.51
CA PRO A 86 -9.09 8.49 16.53
C PRO A 86 -8.89 7.79 15.19
N LEU A 87 -9.99 7.30 14.62
CA LEU A 87 -9.99 6.70 13.28
C LEU A 87 -10.09 7.82 12.23
N ARG A 88 -8.98 8.13 11.60
CA ARG A 88 -8.96 9.01 10.44
C ARG A 88 -9.48 8.27 9.22
N PHE A 89 -9.88 8.98 8.20
CA PHE A 89 -10.44 8.40 6.96
C PHE A 89 -11.75 7.62 7.12
N ARG A 90 -12.34 7.58 8.32
CA ARG A 90 -13.56 6.80 8.57
C ARG A 90 -14.69 7.13 7.59
N LEU A 91 -14.88 8.40 7.23
CA LEU A 91 -15.94 8.82 6.30
C LEU A 91 -15.62 8.41 4.85
N ALA A 92 -14.37 8.64 4.39
CA ALA A 92 -13.96 8.26 3.04
C ALA A 92 -14.00 6.73 2.87
N TYR A 93 -13.55 5.99 3.89
CA TYR A 93 -13.61 4.54 3.88
C TYR A 93 -15.04 4.02 3.93
N LEU A 94 -15.88 4.60 4.80
CA LEU A 94 -17.28 4.23 4.93
C LEU A 94 -18.04 4.51 3.62
N ALA A 95 -17.80 5.65 2.98
CA ALA A 95 -18.40 5.97 1.70
C ALA A 95 -18.03 4.94 0.63
N TYR A 96 -16.75 4.62 0.48
CA TYR A 96 -16.29 3.57 -0.44
C TYR A 96 -16.92 2.22 -0.11
N PHE A 97 -16.91 1.83 1.16
CA PHE A 97 -17.48 0.57 1.64
C PHE A 97 -18.98 0.44 1.35
N LEU A 98 -19.75 1.50 1.62
CA LEU A 98 -21.19 1.51 1.35
C LEU A 98 -21.50 1.42 -0.16
N ILE A 99 -20.70 2.07 -1.01
CA ILE A 99 -20.86 1.96 -2.47
C ILE A 99 -20.55 0.54 -2.93
N VAL A 100 -19.51 -0.12 -2.39
CA VAL A 100 -19.21 -1.52 -2.73
C VAL A 100 -20.33 -2.45 -2.25
N ILE A 101 -20.89 -2.22 -1.06
CA ILE A 101 -22.07 -2.98 -0.59
C ILE A 101 -23.24 -2.75 -1.55
N SER A 102 -23.54 -1.49 -1.92
CA SER A 102 -24.67 -1.21 -2.81
C SER A 102 -24.51 -1.88 -4.18
N SER A 103 -23.27 -2.06 -4.66
CA SER A 103 -23.01 -2.77 -5.91
C SER A 103 -23.40 -4.25 -5.87
N THR A 104 -23.57 -4.84 -4.68
CA THR A 104 -24.04 -6.24 -4.54
C THR A 104 -25.48 -6.41 -5.02
N PHE A 105 -26.29 -5.35 -4.94
CA PHE A 105 -27.72 -5.41 -5.33
C PHE A 105 -27.92 -5.36 -6.86
N VAL A 106 -26.96 -4.84 -7.59
CA VAL A 106 -26.98 -4.83 -9.08
C VAL A 106 -26.18 -5.99 -9.67
N SER A 107 -25.61 -6.83 -8.82
CA SER A 107 -24.72 -7.91 -9.20
C SER A 107 -25.48 -9.10 -9.78
N THR A 108 -25.03 -9.64 -10.91
CA THR A 108 -25.53 -10.89 -11.48
C THR A 108 -25.31 -12.10 -10.54
N VAL A 109 -24.20 -12.08 -9.80
CA VAL A 109 -23.83 -13.11 -8.81
C VAL A 109 -23.50 -12.44 -7.47
N PRO A 110 -24.52 -12.12 -6.65
CA PRO A 110 -24.34 -11.37 -5.40
C PRO A 110 -23.33 -11.99 -4.43
N SER A 111 -23.26 -13.33 -4.35
CA SER A 111 -22.30 -14.03 -3.50
C SER A 111 -20.85 -13.73 -3.86
N ALA A 112 -20.52 -13.55 -5.15
CA ALA A 112 -19.17 -13.14 -5.56
C ALA A 112 -18.85 -11.69 -5.16
N ALA A 113 -19.83 -10.79 -5.22
CA ALA A 113 -19.68 -9.42 -4.76
C ALA A 113 -19.46 -9.37 -3.23
N TRP A 114 -20.16 -10.22 -2.46
CA TRP A 114 -19.96 -10.34 -1.01
C TRP A 114 -18.55 -10.81 -0.63
N LEU A 115 -17.89 -11.63 -1.46
CA LEU A 115 -16.48 -11.98 -1.23
C LEU A 115 -15.58 -10.74 -1.28
N TYR A 116 -15.86 -9.79 -2.17
CA TYR A 116 -15.10 -8.55 -2.23
C TYR A 116 -15.44 -7.60 -1.05
N VAL A 117 -16.70 -7.53 -0.63
CA VAL A 117 -17.10 -6.81 0.60
C VAL A 117 -16.33 -7.35 1.80
N TRP A 118 -16.19 -8.67 1.92
CA TRP A 118 -15.35 -9.31 2.95
C TRP A 118 -13.89 -8.84 2.85
N GLN A 119 -13.31 -8.86 1.66
CA GLN A 119 -11.91 -8.45 1.45
C GLN A 119 -11.67 -7.01 1.90
N ILE A 120 -12.51 -6.06 1.51
CA ILE A 120 -12.34 -4.66 1.93
C ILE A 120 -12.64 -4.44 3.42
N SER A 121 -13.50 -5.26 4.03
CA SER A 121 -13.73 -5.24 5.49
C SER A 121 -12.45 -5.59 6.25
N ARG A 122 -11.71 -6.59 5.79
CA ARG A 122 -10.40 -6.96 6.35
C ARG A 122 -9.40 -5.80 6.24
N MET A 123 -9.39 -5.10 5.10
CA MET A 123 -8.51 -3.92 4.90
C MET A 123 -8.81 -2.81 5.91
N ALA A 124 -10.10 -2.58 6.22
CA ALA A 124 -10.47 -1.63 7.27
C ALA A 124 -9.93 -2.07 8.63
N LEU A 125 -10.05 -3.35 8.97
CA LEU A 125 -9.58 -3.89 10.24
C LEU A 125 -8.06 -3.79 10.39
N ILE A 126 -7.30 -4.09 9.33
CA ILE A 126 -5.85 -3.90 9.28
C ILE A 126 -5.50 -2.42 9.50
N CYS A 127 -6.13 -1.52 8.76
CA CYS A 127 -5.91 -0.07 8.91
C CYS A 127 -6.17 0.41 10.35
N ILE A 128 -7.25 -0.05 10.98
CA ILE A 128 -7.59 0.29 12.37
C ILE A 128 -6.55 -0.28 13.34
N ALA A 129 -6.12 -1.52 13.16
CA ALA A 129 -5.11 -2.16 14.00
C ALA A 129 -3.77 -1.40 13.95
N ILE A 130 -3.31 -1.01 12.76
CA ILE A 130 -2.10 -0.22 12.57
C ILE A 130 -2.24 1.18 13.18
N THR A 131 -3.37 1.87 12.93
CA THR A 131 -3.62 3.20 13.49
C THR A 131 -3.53 3.19 15.02
N ARG A 132 -4.12 2.18 15.66
CA ARG A 132 -4.05 1.98 17.11
C ARG A 132 -2.66 1.62 17.60
N SER A 133 -1.96 0.74 16.87
CA SER A 133 -0.59 0.37 17.18
C SER A 133 0.34 1.57 17.21
N CYS A 134 0.17 2.52 16.29
CA CYS A 134 0.96 3.75 16.21
C CYS A 134 0.76 4.73 17.38
N ALA A 135 -0.07 4.43 18.37
CA ALA A 135 -0.02 5.15 19.64
C ALA A 135 1.29 4.87 20.42
N ASP A 136 1.92 3.74 20.15
CA ASP A 136 3.30 3.45 20.57
C ASP A 136 4.26 3.85 19.44
N GLU A 137 5.24 4.71 19.75
CA GLU A 137 6.18 5.23 18.75
C GLU A 137 7.05 4.15 18.09
N ARG A 138 7.22 2.99 18.75
CA ARG A 138 8.00 1.85 18.21
C ARG A 138 7.27 1.10 17.11
N ALA A 139 5.93 1.20 17.05
CA ALA A 139 5.11 0.40 16.15
C ALA A 139 5.42 0.68 14.67
N ALA A 140 5.43 1.95 14.27
CA ALA A 140 5.66 2.33 12.88
C ALA A 140 7.03 1.85 12.36
N LYS A 141 8.09 1.99 13.18
CA LYS A 141 9.43 1.49 12.84
C LYS A 141 9.48 -0.02 12.73
N ALA A 142 8.84 -0.74 13.65
CA ALA A 142 8.82 -2.20 13.65
C ALA A 142 8.04 -2.76 12.44
N ILE A 143 6.89 -2.18 12.10
CA ILE A 143 6.13 -2.54 10.91
C ILE A 143 6.95 -2.30 9.65
N MET A 144 7.55 -1.11 9.52
CA MET A 144 8.38 -0.76 8.37
C MET A 144 9.58 -1.69 8.24
N PHE A 145 10.23 -2.07 9.34
CA PHE A 145 11.32 -3.04 9.31
C PHE A 145 10.88 -4.40 8.75
N GLY A 146 9.73 -4.91 9.20
CA GLY A 146 9.16 -6.13 8.66
C GLY A 146 8.85 -6.03 7.16
N MET A 147 8.24 -4.93 6.73
CA MET A 147 7.93 -4.67 5.32
C MET A 147 9.21 -4.60 4.47
N VAL A 148 10.23 -3.87 4.92
CA VAL A 148 11.52 -3.74 4.21
C VAL A 148 12.20 -5.09 4.07
N LEU A 149 12.24 -5.89 5.14
CA LEU A 149 12.87 -7.21 5.10
C LEU A 149 12.11 -8.16 4.18
N GLY A 150 10.77 -8.16 4.21
CA GLY A 150 9.93 -8.97 3.34
C GLY A 150 10.07 -8.59 1.86
N MET A 151 10.11 -7.29 1.56
CA MET A 151 10.35 -6.79 0.20
C MET A 151 11.75 -7.17 -0.29
N PHE A 152 12.78 -6.95 0.52
CA PHE A 152 14.17 -7.27 0.15
C PHE A 152 14.35 -8.77 -0.08
N TYR A 153 13.73 -9.60 0.75
CA TYR A 153 13.71 -11.05 0.57
C TYR A 153 13.11 -11.43 -0.80
N ASN A 154 11.96 -10.85 -1.19
CA ASN A 154 11.38 -11.07 -2.52
C ASN A 154 12.29 -10.57 -3.65
N ALA A 155 13.01 -9.46 -3.46
CA ALA A 155 13.96 -8.95 -4.43
C ALA A 155 15.11 -9.92 -4.68
N LEU A 156 15.61 -10.61 -3.63
CA LEU A 156 16.65 -11.64 -3.76
C LEU A 156 16.17 -12.83 -4.62
N PHE A 157 14.92 -13.27 -4.46
CA PHE A 157 14.34 -14.30 -5.34
C PHE A 157 14.24 -13.82 -6.78
N GLY A 158 13.94 -12.55 -6.99
CA GLY A 158 13.97 -11.95 -8.32
C GLY A 158 15.35 -12.04 -8.98
N ILE A 159 16.45 -11.84 -8.23
CA ILE A 159 17.83 -12.05 -8.72
C ILE A 159 18.05 -13.51 -9.10
N VAL A 160 17.62 -14.45 -8.25
CA VAL A 160 17.77 -15.88 -8.53
C VAL A 160 17.05 -16.29 -9.81
N ASP A 161 15.83 -15.82 -10.02
CA ASP A 161 15.05 -16.10 -11.24
C ASP A 161 15.75 -15.51 -12.48
N HIS A 162 16.23 -14.28 -12.37
CA HIS A 162 16.96 -13.63 -13.46
C HIS A 162 18.26 -14.37 -13.79
N ALA A 163 19.00 -14.83 -12.78
CA ALA A 163 20.21 -15.65 -12.96
C ALA A 163 19.90 -17.01 -13.62
N LYS A 164 18.69 -17.54 -13.47
CA LYS A 164 18.20 -18.74 -14.18
C LYS A 164 17.70 -18.46 -15.61
N GLY A 165 17.83 -17.23 -16.09
CA GLY A 165 17.48 -16.84 -17.46
C GLY A 165 16.07 -16.24 -17.62
N ALA A 166 15.36 -15.94 -16.54
CA ALA A 166 14.07 -15.24 -16.64
C ALA A 166 14.30 -13.82 -17.15
N LEU A 167 13.64 -13.46 -18.26
CA LEU A 167 13.68 -12.09 -18.82
C LEU A 167 12.95 -11.09 -17.93
N GLN A 168 11.95 -11.53 -17.20
CA GLN A 168 11.16 -10.77 -16.22
C GLN A 168 10.88 -11.67 -15.01
N SER A 169 11.14 -11.15 -13.81
CA SER A 169 10.86 -11.89 -12.59
C SER A 169 9.81 -11.20 -11.73
N GLY A 170 8.87 -11.96 -11.23
CA GLY A 170 7.94 -11.56 -10.18
C GLY A 170 8.42 -11.93 -8.79
N GLY A 171 9.63 -12.46 -8.64
CA GLY A 171 10.11 -13.05 -7.40
C GLY A 171 9.11 -14.10 -6.87
N LEU A 172 8.94 -14.15 -5.57
CA LEU A 172 7.95 -15.04 -4.93
C LEU A 172 6.49 -14.62 -5.18
N MET A 173 6.23 -13.40 -5.69
CA MET A 173 4.87 -12.93 -6.00
C MET A 173 4.33 -13.48 -7.33
N GLY A 174 5.16 -14.13 -8.14
CA GLY A 174 4.80 -14.76 -9.39
C GLY A 174 4.46 -13.80 -10.54
N HIS A 175 4.34 -12.50 -10.29
CA HIS A 175 4.02 -11.50 -11.33
C HIS A 175 4.83 -10.21 -11.12
N GLN A 176 5.59 -9.81 -12.15
CA GLN A 176 6.52 -8.67 -12.09
C GLN A 176 5.83 -7.32 -11.80
N ASN A 177 4.62 -7.09 -12.36
CA ASN A 177 3.91 -5.83 -12.11
C ASN A 177 3.35 -5.77 -10.68
N LEU A 178 2.95 -6.92 -10.10
CA LEU A 178 2.52 -7.02 -8.70
C LEU A 178 3.70 -6.66 -7.78
N LEU A 179 4.84 -7.32 -7.98
CA LEU A 179 6.05 -7.05 -7.19
C LEU A 179 6.48 -5.58 -7.31
N GLY A 180 6.44 -5.04 -8.55
CA GLY A 180 6.80 -3.66 -8.84
C GLY A 180 5.87 -2.64 -8.16
N LEU A 181 4.55 -2.82 -8.25
CA LEU A 181 3.59 -1.92 -7.61
C LEU A 181 3.72 -1.97 -6.08
N MET A 182 3.82 -3.17 -5.52
CA MET A 182 3.98 -3.36 -4.07
C MET A 182 5.26 -2.71 -3.53
N SER A 183 6.34 -2.65 -4.32
CA SER A 183 7.60 -2.05 -3.88
C SER A 183 7.46 -0.57 -3.54
N HIS A 184 6.54 0.17 -4.17
CA HIS A 184 6.33 1.60 -3.90
C HIS A 184 5.89 1.88 -2.47
N PHE A 185 5.09 0.98 -1.86
CA PHE A 185 4.63 1.11 -0.48
C PHE A 185 5.76 1.03 0.56
N VAL A 186 6.90 0.45 0.20
CA VAL A 186 7.98 0.15 1.15
C VAL A 186 9.26 0.91 0.82
N ALA A 187 9.66 0.92 -0.46
CA ALA A 187 10.92 1.53 -0.86
C ALA A 187 10.93 3.05 -0.67
N LEU A 188 9.79 3.71 -0.96
CA LEU A 188 9.70 5.18 -0.86
C LEU A 188 9.71 5.69 0.59
N PRO A 189 8.91 5.16 1.55
CA PRO A 189 9.02 5.58 2.94
C PRO A 189 10.37 5.21 3.56
N ALA A 190 10.99 4.09 3.19
CA ALA A 190 12.34 3.75 3.64
C ALA A 190 13.39 4.74 3.10
N LEU A 191 13.32 5.09 1.81
CA LEU A 191 14.19 6.11 1.21
C LEU A 191 14.00 7.47 1.87
N ALA A 192 12.78 7.87 2.15
CA ALA A 192 12.50 9.14 2.84
C ALA A 192 13.20 9.22 4.20
N LEU A 193 13.17 8.13 4.97
CA LEU A 193 13.87 8.04 6.26
C LEU A 193 15.40 8.10 6.09
N VAL A 194 15.96 7.47 5.06
CA VAL A 194 17.39 7.56 4.73
C VAL A 194 17.77 9.01 4.39
N LEU A 195 17.01 9.65 3.50
CA LEU A 195 17.21 11.06 3.10
C LEU A 195 17.04 12.03 4.27
N GLY A 196 16.16 11.70 5.22
CA GLY A 196 15.94 12.42 6.47
C GLY A 196 17.09 12.30 7.48
N GLY A 197 18.12 11.48 7.18
CA GLY A 197 19.30 11.32 8.02
C GLY A 197 19.15 10.26 9.12
N SER A 198 18.20 9.33 9.01
CA SER A 198 18.07 8.22 9.95
C SER A 198 19.36 7.41 10.05
N ARG A 199 19.73 7.00 11.26
CA ARG A 199 20.94 6.18 11.54
C ARG A 199 20.70 4.68 11.41
N GLU A 200 19.47 4.26 11.21
CA GLU A 200 19.05 2.84 11.07
C GLU A 200 19.59 2.26 9.75
N LYS A 201 20.59 1.40 9.82
CA LYS A 201 21.25 0.83 8.61
C LYS A 201 20.34 -0.03 7.77
N TRP A 202 19.40 -0.74 8.38
CA TRP A 202 18.45 -1.62 7.69
C TRP A 202 17.54 -0.87 6.70
N LEU A 203 17.35 0.44 6.88
CA LEU A 203 16.55 1.25 5.96
C LEU A 203 17.09 1.27 4.54
N TRP A 204 18.39 1.08 4.35
CA TRP A 204 18.99 1.00 3.01
C TRP A 204 18.54 -0.21 2.19
N LEU A 205 18.11 -1.28 2.87
CA LEU A 205 17.53 -2.45 2.19
C LEU A 205 16.24 -2.09 1.45
N GLY A 206 15.51 -1.05 1.88
CA GLY A 206 14.30 -0.57 1.23
C GLY A 206 14.56 -0.05 -0.19
N PRO A 207 15.26 1.07 -0.37
CA PRO A 207 15.55 1.59 -1.70
C PRO A 207 16.38 0.63 -2.54
N LEU A 208 17.32 -0.13 -1.95
CA LEU A 208 18.09 -1.15 -2.66
C LEU A 208 17.20 -2.27 -3.19
N GLY A 209 16.31 -2.82 -2.36
CA GLY A 209 15.34 -3.85 -2.77
C GLY A 209 14.40 -3.33 -3.87
N GLY A 210 13.93 -2.08 -3.76
CA GLY A 210 13.12 -1.44 -4.79
C GLY A 210 13.86 -1.31 -6.13
N LEU A 211 15.13 -0.92 -6.12
CA LEU A 211 15.96 -0.85 -7.34
C LEU A 211 16.20 -2.24 -7.95
N ILE A 212 16.49 -3.24 -7.13
CA ILE A 212 16.62 -4.63 -7.60
C ILE A 212 15.32 -5.06 -8.29
N ILE A 213 14.16 -4.82 -7.68
CA ILE A 213 12.84 -5.17 -8.25
C ILE A 213 12.62 -4.48 -9.60
N VAL A 214 13.01 -3.21 -9.73
CA VAL A 214 12.95 -2.48 -11.01
C VAL A 214 13.76 -3.18 -12.10
N VAL A 215 14.98 -3.59 -11.78
CA VAL A 215 15.91 -4.24 -12.73
C VAL A 215 15.38 -5.63 -13.11
N VAL A 216 15.14 -6.50 -12.13
CA VAL A 216 14.76 -7.91 -12.40
C VAL A 216 13.32 -8.04 -12.91
N GLY A 217 12.42 -7.15 -12.52
CA GLY A 217 11.03 -7.13 -12.98
C GLY A 217 10.89 -6.71 -14.43
N GLY A 218 11.79 -5.85 -14.91
CA GLY A 218 11.84 -5.44 -16.32
C GLY A 218 10.54 -4.83 -16.87
N SER A 219 9.62 -4.40 -16.01
CA SER A 219 8.38 -3.72 -16.41
C SER A 219 8.64 -2.24 -16.67
N ARG A 220 8.32 -1.77 -17.89
CA ARG A 220 8.51 -0.36 -18.30
C ARG A 220 7.75 0.61 -17.38
N ALA A 221 6.51 0.30 -17.06
CA ALA A 221 5.69 1.12 -16.18
C ALA A 221 6.29 1.18 -14.76
N THR A 222 6.66 0.04 -14.19
CA THR A 222 7.32 -0.02 -12.87
C THR A 222 8.62 0.78 -12.87
N THR A 223 9.46 0.62 -13.90
CA THR A 223 10.76 1.29 -14.00
C THR A 223 10.58 2.81 -14.05
N GLY A 224 9.76 3.31 -14.97
CA GLY A 224 9.53 4.74 -15.14
C GLY A 224 8.93 5.37 -13.88
N LEU A 225 7.94 4.72 -13.28
CA LEU A 225 7.27 5.23 -12.08
C LEU A 225 8.17 5.17 -10.84
N ALA A 226 8.94 4.10 -10.65
CA ALA A 226 9.84 3.99 -9.50
C ALA A 226 10.96 5.03 -9.57
N LEU A 227 11.63 5.18 -10.72
CA LEU A 227 12.69 6.18 -10.89
C LEU A 227 12.15 7.60 -10.77
N GLY A 228 10.99 7.88 -11.39
CA GLY A 228 10.31 9.17 -11.24
C GLY A 228 9.91 9.47 -9.79
N ALA A 229 9.43 8.47 -9.05
CA ALA A 229 9.07 8.60 -7.65
C ALA A 229 10.31 8.81 -6.75
N TYR A 230 11.42 8.13 -7.02
CA TYR A 230 12.68 8.35 -6.30
C TYR A 230 13.22 9.77 -6.53
N ALA A 231 13.19 10.25 -7.78
CA ALA A 231 13.59 11.61 -8.11
C ALA A 231 12.67 12.66 -7.46
N LEU A 232 11.35 12.46 -7.53
CA LEU A 232 10.37 13.34 -6.89
C LEU A 232 10.56 13.39 -5.36
N LEU A 233 10.72 12.23 -4.74
CA LEU A 233 10.96 12.14 -3.29
C LEU A 233 12.26 12.81 -2.89
N PHE A 234 13.34 12.60 -3.67
CA PHE A 234 14.61 13.27 -3.44
C PHE A 234 14.48 14.79 -3.55
N MET A 235 13.81 15.29 -4.58
CA MET A 235 13.54 16.71 -4.79
C MET A 235 12.75 17.31 -3.60
N LEU A 236 11.61 16.72 -3.24
CA LEU A 236 10.77 17.18 -2.14
C LEU A 236 11.51 17.14 -0.79
N SER A 237 12.29 16.07 -0.55
CA SER A 237 13.10 15.95 0.65
C SER A 237 14.22 17.01 0.68
N SER A 238 14.83 17.34 -0.46
CA SER A 238 15.87 18.37 -0.58
C SER A 238 15.33 19.77 -0.33
N MET A 239 14.10 20.05 -0.75
CA MET A 239 13.40 21.30 -0.44
C MET A 239 13.14 21.47 1.08
N GLN A 240 13.07 20.39 1.83
CA GLN A 240 12.95 20.43 3.28
C GLN A 240 14.28 20.75 4.01
N GLY A 241 15.40 20.69 3.32
CA GLY A 241 16.73 20.97 3.81
C GLY A 241 17.76 19.97 3.29
N TRP A 242 19.01 20.40 3.22
CA TRP A 242 20.14 19.58 2.74
C TRP A 242 20.88 18.92 3.91
N ASN A 243 21.43 17.71 3.69
CA ASN A 243 22.29 17.01 4.64
C ASN A 243 23.27 16.07 3.90
N SER A 244 24.28 15.54 4.64
CA SER A 244 25.30 14.65 4.09
C SER A 244 24.74 13.35 3.47
N ARG A 245 23.60 12.86 3.96
CA ARG A 245 22.95 11.67 3.38
C ARG A 245 22.44 11.95 1.96
N LYS A 246 21.86 13.12 1.73
CA LYS A 246 21.40 13.54 0.40
C LYS A 246 22.57 13.71 -0.54
N ALA A 247 23.68 14.32 -0.11
CA ALA A 247 24.89 14.40 -0.91
C ALA A 247 25.42 13.00 -1.30
N MET A 248 25.46 12.07 -0.34
CA MET A 248 25.87 10.69 -0.60
C MET A 248 24.92 9.99 -1.59
N VAL A 249 23.60 10.11 -1.41
CA VAL A 249 22.60 9.51 -2.33
C VAL A 249 22.73 10.12 -3.72
N SER A 250 22.97 11.43 -3.85
CA SER A 250 23.21 12.08 -5.14
C SER A 250 24.46 11.51 -5.85
N GLY A 251 25.56 11.32 -5.13
CA GLY A 251 26.77 10.71 -5.66
C GLY A 251 26.53 9.27 -6.12
N LEU A 252 25.87 8.46 -5.30
CA LEU A 252 25.50 7.07 -5.66
C LEU A 252 24.55 7.02 -6.87
N ALA A 253 23.58 7.93 -6.94
CA ALA A 253 22.65 8.01 -8.08
C ALA A 253 23.38 8.40 -9.36
N LEU A 254 24.32 9.33 -9.31
CA LEU A 254 25.14 9.73 -10.46
C LEU A 254 26.00 8.56 -10.96
N ILE A 255 26.70 7.86 -10.06
CA ILE A 255 27.50 6.67 -10.40
C ILE A 255 26.59 5.60 -11.03
N GLY A 256 25.43 5.32 -10.39
CA GLY A 256 24.45 4.36 -10.89
C GLY A 256 23.93 4.72 -12.28
N LEU A 257 23.69 6.00 -12.56
CA LEU A 257 23.25 6.49 -13.86
C LEU A 257 24.34 6.25 -14.92
N ILE A 258 25.58 6.60 -14.63
CA ILE A 258 26.71 6.41 -15.56
C ILE A 258 26.89 4.92 -15.92
N VAL A 259 26.76 4.03 -14.94
CA VAL A 259 26.96 2.58 -15.14
C VAL A 259 25.73 1.92 -15.79
N ALA A 260 24.53 2.29 -15.37
CA ALA A 260 23.30 1.62 -15.80
C ALA A 260 22.70 2.18 -17.09
N ALA A 261 22.97 3.44 -17.46
CA ALA A 261 22.38 4.04 -18.65
C ALA A 261 22.68 3.28 -19.96
N PRO A 262 23.92 2.84 -20.23
CA PRO A 262 24.22 2.06 -21.45
C PRO A 262 23.46 0.72 -21.49
N LEU A 263 23.34 0.04 -20.35
CA LEU A 263 22.62 -1.24 -20.22
C LEU A 263 21.11 -1.05 -20.42
N ALA A 264 20.56 0.02 -19.85
CA ALA A 264 19.14 0.36 -19.99
C ALA A 264 18.78 0.70 -21.44
N VAL A 265 19.60 1.49 -22.12
CA VAL A 265 19.40 1.85 -23.55
C VAL A 265 19.41 0.60 -24.43
N ASN A 266 20.39 -0.29 -24.26
CA ASN A 266 20.45 -1.54 -25.02
C ASN A 266 19.23 -2.44 -24.79
N THR A 267 18.78 -2.53 -23.54
CA THR A 267 17.60 -3.34 -23.21
C THR A 267 16.31 -2.74 -23.78
N LEU A 268 16.17 -1.42 -23.76
CA LEU A 268 15.04 -0.72 -24.36
C LEU A 268 15.01 -0.89 -25.88
N ASN A 269 16.13 -0.72 -26.57
CA ASN A 269 16.22 -0.88 -28.02
C ASN A 269 15.80 -2.29 -28.47
N LYS A 270 16.35 -3.34 -27.85
CA LYS A 270 15.95 -4.73 -28.13
C LYS A 270 14.45 -4.98 -27.93
N ARG A 271 13.82 -4.30 -27.01
CA ARG A 271 12.38 -4.43 -26.73
C ARG A 271 11.50 -3.68 -27.71
N PHE A 272 11.94 -2.53 -28.19
CA PHE A 272 11.24 -1.81 -29.26
C PHE A 272 11.21 -2.64 -30.54
N GLU A 273 12.32 -3.27 -30.92
CA GLU A 273 12.44 -4.15 -32.10
C GLU A 273 11.47 -5.36 -32.06
N VAL A 274 11.20 -5.90 -30.87
CA VAL A 274 10.29 -7.06 -30.71
C VAL A 274 8.82 -6.64 -30.75
N GLN A 275 8.48 -5.40 -30.37
CA GLN A 275 7.10 -4.94 -30.22
C GLN A 275 6.49 -4.37 -31.51
N GLU A 276 7.28 -3.97 -32.49
CA GLU A 276 6.80 -3.45 -33.81
C GLU A 276 6.03 -4.47 -34.66
N LYS A 277 5.96 -5.74 -34.22
CA LYS A 277 5.37 -6.84 -35.00
C LYS A 277 3.89 -7.14 -34.73
N SER A 278 3.21 -6.43 -33.83
CA SER A 278 1.81 -6.69 -33.53
C SER A 278 0.96 -5.43 -33.57
N ASP A 279 0.07 -5.35 -34.55
CA ASP A 279 -0.97 -4.30 -34.64
C ASP A 279 -2.05 -4.42 -33.57
N TYR A 280 -2.05 -5.47 -32.76
CA TYR A 280 -3.04 -5.76 -31.73
C TYR A 280 -2.65 -5.20 -30.38
N ASP A 281 -3.38 -4.17 -29.93
CA ASP A 281 -3.27 -3.64 -28.56
C ASP A 281 -4.34 -4.23 -27.67
N GLU A 282 -3.99 -5.27 -26.94
CA GLU A 282 -4.87 -5.97 -26.02
C GLU A 282 -5.38 -5.05 -24.90
N ARG A 283 -4.53 -4.14 -24.38
CA ARG A 283 -4.93 -3.20 -23.32
C ARG A 283 -5.97 -2.19 -23.83
N ALA A 284 -5.84 -1.75 -25.07
CA ALA A 284 -6.86 -0.90 -25.71
C ALA A 284 -8.19 -1.64 -25.88
N ALA A 285 -8.16 -2.94 -26.25
CA ALA A 285 -9.36 -3.75 -26.33
C ALA A 285 -10.05 -3.92 -24.97
N PHE A 286 -9.32 -4.22 -23.92
CA PHE A 286 -9.88 -4.26 -22.55
C PHE A 286 -10.48 -2.93 -22.09
N LYS A 287 -9.82 -1.83 -22.41
CA LYS A 287 -10.33 -0.49 -22.09
C LYS A 287 -11.63 -0.18 -22.85
N ARG A 288 -11.72 -0.55 -24.15
CA ARG A 288 -12.98 -0.43 -24.91
C ARG A 288 -14.11 -1.26 -24.30
N ALA A 289 -13.83 -2.51 -23.92
CA ALA A 289 -14.81 -3.35 -23.25
C ALA A 289 -15.33 -2.71 -21.95
N ALA A 290 -14.42 -2.24 -21.09
CA ALA A 290 -14.77 -1.55 -19.86
C ALA A 290 -15.58 -0.27 -20.12
N SER A 291 -15.21 0.54 -21.12
CA SER A 291 -15.91 1.78 -21.47
C SER A 291 -17.35 1.50 -21.90
N MET A 292 -17.60 0.46 -22.69
CA MET A 292 -18.95 0.05 -23.07
C MET A 292 -19.77 -0.43 -21.86
N MET A 293 -19.14 -1.22 -20.96
CA MET A 293 -19.81 -1.63 -19.72
C MET A 293 -20.20 -0.43 -18.84
N ILE A 294 -19.32 0.56 -18.70
CA ILE A 294 -19.59 1.78 -17.92
C ILE A 294 -20.74 2.58 -18.54
N ALA A 295 -20.80 2.66 -19.87
CA ALA A 295 -21.87 3.37 -20.58
C ALA A 295 -23.23 2.70 -20.37
N ASP A 296 -23.28 1.34 -20.47
CA ASP A 296 -24.52 0.58 -20.34
C ASP A 296 -24.93 0.43 -18.86
N HIS A 297 -23.97 0.46 -17.92
CA HIS A 297 -24.18 0.25 -16.48
C HIS A 297 -23.53 1.36 -15.64
N PRO A 298 -24.10 2.56 -15.59
CA PRO A 298 -23.49 3.72 -14.89
C PRO A 298 -23.33 3.51 -13.36
N PHE A 299 -24.13 2.60 -12.77
CA PHE A 299 -24.03 2.19 -11.37
C PHE A 299 -23.19 0.93 -11.16
N GLY A 300 -22.58 0.42 -12.23
CA GLY A 300 -21.74 -0.78 -12.22
C GLY A 300 -22.54 -2.07 -12.39
N VAL A 301 -21.79 -3.17 -12.57
CA VAL A 301 -22.34 -4.53 -12.75
C VAL A 301 -22.20 -5.40 -11.49
N GLY A 302 -21.72 -4.82 -10.40
CA GLY A 302 -21.37 -5.52 -9.16
C GLY A 302 -19.87 -5.76 -9.02
N ALA A 303 -19.35 -5.61 -7.81
CA ALA A 303 -17.94 -5.85 -7.51
C ALA A 303 -17.56 -7.32 -7.81
N ASN A 304 -16.30 -7.53 -8.25
CA ASN A 304 -15.78 -8.86 -8.57
C ASN A 304 -16.48 -9.58 -9.74
N GLN A 305 -17.11 -8.84 -10.69
CA GLN A 305 -17.91 -9.38 -11.78
C GLN A 305 -17.42 -9.00 -13.18
N TYR A 306 -16.41 -8.16 -13.28
CA TYR A 306 -15.97 -7.61 -14.57
C TYR A 306 -15.78 -8.68 -15.64
N THR A 307 -14.97 -9.71 -15.38
CA THR A 307 -14.64 -10.75 -16.36
C THR A 307 -15.87 -11.57 -16.77
N LEU A 308 -16.77 -11.87 -15.83
CA LEU A 308 -18.01 -12.57 -16.13
C LEU A 308 -18.88 -11.75 -17.10
N VAL A 309 -19.19 -10.51 -16.72
CA VAL A 309 -20.10 -9.64 -17.49
C VAL A 309 -19.47 -9.23 -18.82
N ALA A 310 -18.17 -8.97 -18.85
CA ALA A 310 -17.45 -8.64 -20.09
C ALA A 310 -17.55 -9.75 -21.13
N ASN A 311 -17.54 -11.01 -20.71
CA ASN A 311 -17.64 -12.16 -21.61
C ASN A 311 -19.11 -12.52 -21.94
N VAL A 312 -19.94 -12.73 -20.92
CA VAL A 312 -21.35 -13.16 -21.10
C VAL A 312 -22.18 -12.04 -21.75
N GLY A 313 -21.93 -10.78 -21.40
CA GLY A 313 -22.59 -9.62 -22.02
C GLY A 313 -22.04 -9.24 -23.41
N GLY A 314 -21.06 -10.00 -23.93
CA GLY A 314 -20.49 -9.79 -25.26
C GLY A 314 -19.60 -8.55 -25.40
N TYR A 315 -19.26 -7.86 -24.31
CA TYR A 315 -18.40 -6.66 -24.32
C TYR A 315 -17.00 -6.97 -24.81
N SER A 316 -16.41 -8.06 -24.32
CA SER A 316 -15.10 -8.52 -24.76
C SER A 316 -15.05 -8.82 -26.26
N GLN A 317 -16.11 -9.44 -26.81
CA GLN A 317 -16.22 -9.75 -28.23
C GLN A 317 -16.34 -8.47 -29.08
N ARG A 318 -17.27 -7.58 -28.72
CA ARG A 318 -17.49 -6.29 -29.42
C ARG A 318 -16.25 -5.39 -29.36
N ALA A 319 -15.47 -5.47 -28.28
CA ALA A 319 -14.23 -4.71 -28.12
C ALA A 319 -13.05 -5.29 -28.89
N GLY A 320 -13.19 -6.47 -29.49
CA GLY A 320 -12.11 -7.16 -30.20
C GLY A 320 -11.08 -7.82 -29.28
N VAL A 321 -11.46 -8.21 -28.06
CA VAL A 321 -10.59 -9.01 -27.18
C VAL A 321 -10.42 -10.41 -27.79
N VAL A 322 -9.16 -10.82 -27.99
CA VAL A 322 -8.81 -12.11 -28.59
C VAL A 322 -9.46 -13.27 -27.84
N TRP A 323 -9.93 -14.26 -28.59
CA TRP A 323 -10.58 -15.44 -28.04
C TRP A 323 -9.55 -16.48 -27.59
N ASN A 324 -8.97 -16.26 -26.42
CA ASN A 324 -8.16 -17.25 -25.71
C ASN A 324 -8.43 -17.16 -24.20
N GLN A 325 -8.07 -18.20 -23.46
CA GLN A 325 -8.35 -18.28 -22.03
C GLN A 325 -7.66 -17.15 -21.23
N GLY A 326 -6.41 -16.82 -21.56
CA GLY A 326 -5.66 -15.78 -20.85
C GLY A 326 -6.32 -14.41 -20.98
N SER A 327 -6.59 -13.98 -22.23
CA SER A 327 -7.21 -12.67 -22.51
C SER A 327 -8.65 -12.58 -21.97
N ARG A 328 -9.41 -13.67 -22.08
CA ARG A 328 -10.82 -13.70 -21.61
C ARG A 328 -10.96 -13.78 -20.09
N ALA A 329 -9.94 -14.27 -19.38
CA ALA A 329 -9.89 -14.28 -17.92
C ALA A 329 -9.24 -13.01 -17.31
N ALA A 330 -8.70 -12.11 -18.15
CA ALA A 330 -8.03 -10.91 -17.69
C ALA A 330 -9.01 -9.78 -17.36
N ASN A 331 -8.68 -9.01 -16.31
CA ASN A 331 -9.36 -7.75 -16.03
C ASN A 331 -8.77 -6.61 -16.88
N VAL A 332 -9.51 -5.51 -17.01
CA VAL A 332 -8.96 -4.30 -17.64
C VAL A 332 -7.73 -3.80 -16.85
N HIS A 333 -6.63 -3.57 -17.57
CA HIS A 333 -5.37 -3.09 -16.97
C HIS A 333 -5.44 -1.60 -16.59
N ASN A 334 -6.45 -1.25 -15.80
CA ASN A 334 -6.65 0.06 -15.20
C ASN A 334 -7.70 -0.07 -14.09
N ILE A 335 -7.27 0.17 -12.84
CA ILE A 335 -8.14 -0.02 -11.68
C ILE A 335 -9.36 0.92 -11.69
N TYR A 336 -9.21 2.12 -12.22
CA TYR A 336 -10.29 3.11 -12.23
C TYR A 336 -11.40 2.70 -13.21
N TYR A 337 -11.04 2.17 -14.39
CA TYR A 337 -11.99 1.57 -15.32
C TYR A 337 -12.63 0.32 -14.73
N LEU A 338 -11.85 -0.51 -14.03
CA LEU A 338 -12.37 -1.71 -13.39
C LEU A 338 -13.43 -1.35 -12.33
N TYR A 339 -13.09 -0.43 -11.43
CA TYR A 339 -14.03 0.00 -10.39
C TYR A 339 -15.24 0.77 -10.95
N ALA A 340 -15.04 1.57 -11.99
CA ALA A 340 -16.16 2.23 -12.66
C ALA A 340 -17.10 1.22 -13.32
N ALA A 341 -16.57 0.17 -13.95
CA ALA A 341 -17.39 -0.90 -14.54
C ALA A 341 -18.11 -1.74 -13.48
N GLU A 342 -17.46 -2.02 -12.33
CA GLU A 342 -18.01 -2.91 -11.30
C GLU A 342 -18.90 -2.19 -10.27
N THR A 343 -18.47 -1.03 -9.78
CA THR A 343 -19.13 -0.29 -8.68
C THR A 343 -19.69 1.06 -9.12
N GLY A 344 -19.75 1.28 -10.43
CA GLY A 344 -20.11 2.54 -11.02
C GLY A 344 -19.06 3.63 -10.86
N TRP A 345 -19.26 4.75 -11.52
CA TRP A 345 -18.33 5.88 -11.44
C TRP A 345 -18.20 6.45 -10.02
N LEU A 346 -19.25 6.32 -9.18
CA LEU A 346 -19.18 6.71 -7.76
C LEU A 346 -18.17 5.88 -6.98
N GLY A 347 -18.07 4.57 -7.27
CA GLY A 347 -17.10 3.69 -6.62
C GLY A 347 -15.67 4.02 -7.02
N ALA A 348 -15.43 4.28 -8.30
CA ALA A 348 -14.12 4.74 -8.76
C ALA A 348 -13.73 6.08 -8.13
N LEU A 349 -14.66 7.04 -8.07
CA LEU A 349 -14.45 8.35 -7.43
C LEU A 349 -14.16 8.20 -5.93
N ALA A 350 -14.93 7.38 -5.21
CA ALA A 350 -14.72 7.15 -3.78
C ALA A 350 -13.34 6.53 -3.49
N PHE A 351 -12.88 5.60 -4.34
CA PHE A 351 -11.53 5.03 -4.25
C PHE A 351 -10.45 6.09 -4.50
N ILE A 352 -10.61 6.94 -5.53
CA ILE A 352 -9.68 8.05 -5.80
C ILE A 352 -9.63 9.01 -4.61
N LEU A 353 -10.78 9.37 -4.04
CA LEU A 353 -10.86 10.24 -2.88
C LEU A 353 -10.22 9.62 -1.63
N LEU A 354 -10.32 8.31 -1.45
CA LEU A 354 -9.64 7.60 -0.36
C LEU A 354 -8.11 7.73 -0.50
N LEU A 355 -7.56 7.48 -1.68
CA LEU A 355 -6.13 7.62 -1.94
C LEU A 355 -5.67 9.07 -1.81
N ALA A 356 -6.42 10.02 -2.39
CA ALA A 356 -6.12 11.44 -2.33
C ALA A 356 -6.12 11.96 -0.88
N ASN A 357 -7.13 11.61 -0.08
CA ASN A 357 -7.18 11.98 1.34
C ASN A 357 -5.97 11.45 2.12
N ALA A 358 -5.58 10.19 1.89
CA ALA A 358 -4.42 9.59 2.54
C ALA A 358 -3.13 10.32 2.14
N GLY A 359 -2.89 10.48 0.85
CA GLY A 359 -1.71 11.15 0.32
C GLY A 359 -1.60 12.62 0.76
N LEU A 360 -2.69 13.38 0.66
CA LEU A 360 -2.73 14.79 1.07
C LEU A 360 -2.53 14.96 2.59
N LEU A 361 -3.11 14.08 3.41
CA LEU A 361 -2.90 14.10 4.86
C LEU A 361 -1.42 13.83 5.19
N ALA A 362 -0.82 12.83 4.57
CA ALA A 362 0.57 12.49 4.74
C ALA A 362 1.48 13.66 4.31
N PHE A 363 1.26 14.21 3.12
CA PHE A 363 2.01 15.35 2.60
C PHE A 363 1.89 16.57 3.52
N LYS A 364 0.69 16.94 3.95
CA LYS A 364 0.45 18.07 4.86
C LYS A 364 1.23 17.95 6.17
N HIS A 365 1.32 16.76 6.76
CA HIS A 365 2.01 16.57 8.02
C HIS A 365 3.52 16.40 7.85
N SER A 366 4.00 15.90 6.70
CA SER A 366 5.41 15.82 6.39
C SER A 366 6.09 17.18 6.32
N TRP A 367 5.35 18.23 5.90
CA TRP A 367 5.90 19.58 5.76
C TRP A 367 5.97 20.38 7.05
N LYS A 368 5.16 20.00 8.07
CA LYS A 368 5.09 20.73 9.34
C LYS A 368 6.31 20.57 10.25
N ARG A 369 7.00 19.41 10.17
CA ARG A 369 8.10 19.03 11.07
C ARG A 369 9.20 18.25 10.34
N ARG A 370 9.81 18.91 9.36
CA ARG A 370 10.79 18.30 8.45
C ARG A 370 11.99 17.61 9.14
N ASN A 371 12.32 17.92 10.39
CA ASN A 371 13.40 17.25 11.14
C ASN A 371 12.91 16.05 11.99
N ASP A 372 11.60 15.75 11.98
CA ASP A 372 11.02 14.62 12.68
C ASP A 372 10.97 13.39 11.74
N TRP A 373 11.49 12.27 12.20
CA TRP A 373 11.49 11.02 11.44
C TRP A 373 10.06 10.60 11.00
N ARG A 374 9.04 10.92 11.81
CA ARG A 374 7.62 10.65 11.48
C ARG A 374 7.17 11.45 10.26
N ALA A 375 7.60 12.70 10.19
CA ALA A 375 7.30 13.56 9.04
C ALA A 375 8.05 13.10 7.79
N GLN A 376 9.29 12.64 7.92
CA GLN A 376 10.04 12.07 6.79
C GLN A 376 9.35 10.79 6.28
N MET A 377 8.94 9.90 7.18
CA MET A 377 8.20 8.69 6.80
C MET A 377 6.87 9.05 6.09
N LEU A 378 6.13 10.05 6.58
CA LEU A 378 4.91 10.54 5.94
C LEU A 378 5.18 11.11 4.54
N LEU A 379 6.31 11.76 4.30
CA LEU A 379 6.68 12.22 2.96
C LEU A 379 6.83 11.03 1.99
N GLY A 380 7.55 10.00 2.42
CA GLY A 380 7.71 8.78 1.61
C GLY A 380 6.38 8.06 1.37
N LEU A 381 5.52 7.96 2.39
CA LEU A 381 4.17 7.39 2.26
C LEU A 381 3.29 8.22 1.30
N ALA A 382 3.38 9.56 1.34
CA ALA A 382 2.64 10.43 0.43
C ALA A 382 3.04 10.20 -1.03
N VAL A 383 4.35 10.16 -1.31
CA VAL A 383 4.87 9.86 -2.64
C VAL A 383 4.54 8.43 -3.05
N GLY A 384 4.58 7.47 -2.12
CA GLY A 384 4.19 6.07 -2.34
C GLY A 384 2.74 5.93 -2.78
N ILE A 385 1.81 6.55 -2.07
CA ILE A 385 0.38 6.56 -2.45
C ILE A 385 0.17 7.22 -3.81
N ALA A 386 0.81 8.37 -4.06
CA ALA A 386 0.70 9.06 -5.36
C ALA A 386 1.23 8.20 -6.51
N THR A 387 2.41 7.58 -6.31
CA THR A 387 3.01 6.69 -7.32
C THR A 387 2.13 5.47 -7.57
N THR A 388 1.60 4.85 -6.52
CA THR A 388 0.68 3.71 -6.63
C THR A 388 -0.62 4.11 -7.36
N ALA A 389 -1.17 5.30 -7.07
CA ALA A 389 -2.34 5.80 -7.77
C ALA A 389 -2.08 5.96 -9.27
N VAL A 390 -0.92 6.48 -9.67
CA VAL A 390 -0.54 6.59 -11.09
C VAL A 390 -0.26 5.20 -11.69
N HIS A 391 0.41 4.30 -10.97
CA HIS A 391 0.68 2.93 -11.44
C HIS A 391 -0.62 2.16 -11.68
N SER A 392 -1.63 2.39 -10.88
CA SER A 392 -2.97 1.80 -11.00
C SER A 392 -3.74 2.23 -12.27
N MET A 393 -3.26 3.24 -13.00
CA MET A 393 -3.77 3.56 -14.35
C MET A 393 -3.33 2.55 -15.41
N TYR A 394 -2.32 1.74 -15.10
CA TYR A 394 -1.75 0.75 -16.00
C TYR A 394 -1.98 -0.70 -15.54
N GLU A 395 -2.53 -0.89 -14.32
CA GLU A 395 -2.71 -2.21 -13.70
C GLU A 395 -3.98 -2.27 -12.86
N TRP A 396 -4.55 -3.48 -12.73
CA TRP A 396 -5.70 -3.77 -11.86
C TRP A 396 -5.31 -4.38 -10.50
N ILE A 397 -4.03 -4.50 -10.24
CA ILE A 397 -3.39 -5.23 -9.12
C ILE A 397 -3.94 -4.82 -7.74
N MET A 398 -4.44 -3.58 -7.60
CA MET A 398 -5.03 -3.09 -6.34
C MET A 398 -6.29 -3.84 -5.91
N THR A 399 -6.82 -4.76 -6.71
CA THR A 399 -7.89 -5.68 -6.29
C THR A 399 -7.36 -6.90 -5.53
N THR A 400 -6.05 -7.18 -5.63
CA THR A 400 -5.44 -8.32 -4.93
C THR A 400 -5.29 -8.03 -3.45
N TYR A 401 -5.55 -9.03 -2.60
CA TYR A 401 -5.40 -8.87 -1.15
C TYR A 401 -3.98 -8.50 -0.72
N THR A 402 -2.95 -8.95 -1.45
CA THR A 402 -1.54 -8.62 -1.15
C THR A 402 -1.25 -7.13 -1.29
N ALA A 403 -1.66 -6.51 -2.40
CA ALA A 403 -1.52 -5.08 -2.61
C ALA A 403 -2.40 -4.28 -1.62
N GLN A 404 -3.63 -4.75 -1.37
CA GLN A 404 -4.55 -4.11 -0.43
C GLN A 404 -4.07 -4.19 1.02
N ASN A 405 -3.41 -5.27 1.43
CA ASN A 405 -2.79 -5.37 2.76
C ASN A 405 -1.75 -4.26 2.97
N LEU A 406 -0.85 -4.05 1.99
CA LEU A 406 0.15 -2.98 2.07
C LEU A 406 -0.49 -1.60 2.05
N LEU A 407 -1.48 -1.38 1.18
CA LEU A 407 -2.25 -0.13 1.16
C LEU A 407 -2.91 0.15 2.53
N ALA A 408 -3.54 -0.86 3.13
CA ALA A 408 -4.18 -0.72 4.43
C ALA A 408 -3.17 -0.43 5.55
N ILE A 409 -1.98 -1.04 5.49
CA ILE A 409 -0.87 -0.75 6.40
C ILE A 409 -0.43 0.71 6.23
N ASP A 410 -0.18 1.16 5.02
CA ASP A 410 0.29 2.52 4.75
C ASP A 410 -0.75 3.58 5.17
N ILE A 411 -2.03 3.38 4.85
CA ILE A 411 -3.11 4.27 5.31
C ILE A 411 -3.18 4.29 6.85
N GLY A 412 -3.01 3.13 7.49
CA GLY A 412 -2.95 3.02 8.95
C GLY A 412 -1.75 3.76 9.56
N LEU A 413 -0.56 3.62 8.96
CA LEU A 413 0.65 4.37 9.34
C LEU A 413 0.45 5.88 9.17
N ILE A 414 -0.12 6.32 8.04
CA ILE A 414 -0.43 7.73 7.80
C ILE A 414 -1.36 8.28 8.88
N ALA A 415 -2.44 7.56 9.20
CA ALA A 415 -3.38 7.96 10.24
C ALA A 415 -2.73 8.07 11.62
N GLY A 416 -1.95 7.06 11.99
CA GLY A 416 -1.27 7.00 13.28
C GLY A 416 -0.19 8.07 13.44
N LEU A 417 0.76 8.15 12.49
CA LEU A 417 1.86 9.11 12.52
C LEU A 417 1.37 10.56 12.46
N SER A 418 0.37 10.86 11.64
CA SER A 418 -0.27 12.18 11.60
C SER A 418 -0.90 12.56 12.93
N THR A 419 -1.46 11.59 13.66
CA THR A 419 -2.02 11.80 15.00
C THR A 419 -0.93 12.06 16.03
N GLN A 420 0.18 11.31 16.00
CA GLN A 420 1.33 11.53 16.86
C GLN A 420 1.93 12.95 16.67
N ILE A 421 2.16 13.37 15.41
CA ILE A 421 2.68 14.72 15.11
C ILE A 421 1.72 15.78 15.65
N LYS A 422 0.42 15.63 15.46
CA LYS A 422 -0.58 16.58 15.97
C LYS A 422 -0.53 16.69 17.51
N ARG A 423 -0.35 15.57 18.21
CA ARG A 423 -0.23 15.53 19.68
C ARG A 423 1.04 16.22 20.15
N SER A 424 2.19 15.93 19.53
CA SER A 424 3.44 16.58 19.93
C SER A 424 3.43 18.10 19.71
N VAL A 425 2.80 18.59 18.62
CA VAL A 425 2.59 20.03 18.40
C VAL A 425 1.70 20.64 19.49
N ALA A 426 0.61 19.94 19.86
CA ALA A 426 -0.30 20.44 20.88
C ALA A 426 0.34 20.47 22.29
N SER A 427 1.15 19.45 22.65
CA SER A 427 1.85 19.41 23.94
C SER A 427 2.90 20.51 24.07
N GLU A 428 3.68 20.77 22.98
CA GLU A 428 4.66 21.87 22.98
C GLU A 428 4.00 23.24 23.07
N ALA A 429 2.85 23.42 22.40
CA ALA A 429 2.11 24.69 22.49
C ALA A 429 1.57 24.92 23.91
N ARG A 430 1.17 23.87 24.62
CA ARG A 430 0.76 23.97 26.03
C ARG A 430 1.95 24.31 26.93
N ALA A 431 3.07 23.60 26.79
CA ALA A 431 4.27 23.86 27.58
C ALA A 431 4.79 25.30 27.40
N ARG A 432 4.75 25.83 26.17
CA ARG A 432 5.11 27.24 25.90
C ARG A 432 4.19 28.25 26.60
N ARG A 433 2.87 27.97 26.62
CA ARG A 433 1.87 28.82 27.29
C ARG A 433 2.10 28.81 28.82
N GLU A 434 2.34 27.63 29.39
CA GLU A 434 2.59 27.47 30.82
C GLU A 434 3.91 28.21 31.23
N SER A 435 4.99 28.01 30.48
CA SER A 435 6.26 28.73 30.71
C SER A 435 6.12 30.24 30.55
N GLY A 436 5.34 30.73 29.61
CA GLY A 436 5.05 32.15 29.43
C GLY A 436 4.28 32.74 30.61
N ARG A 437 3.30 31.97 31.15
CA ARG A 437 2.50 32.39 32.32
C ARG A 437 3.36 32.47 33.59
N THR A 438 4.20 31.46 33.82
CA THR A 438 5.12 31.46 34.98
C THR A 438 6.09 32.64 34.94
N LYS A 439 6.65 32.99 33.75
CA LYS A 439 7.52 34.17 33.62
C LYS A 439 6.81 35.49 33.93
N ILE A 440 5.53 35.63 33.54
CA ILE A 440 4.72 36.83 33.85
C ILE A 440 4.43 36.90 35.35
N GLU A 441 4.09 35.79 35.99
CA GLU A 441 3.79 35.71 37.43
C GLU A 441 5.04 35.98 38.27
N THR A 442 6.24 35.45 37.90
CA THR A 442 7.51 35.77 38.58
C THR A 442 7.92 37.22 38.39
N GLY A 443 7.85 37.76 37.15
CA GLY A 443 8.17 39.17 36.92
C GLY A 443 7.27 40.15 37.70
N ARG A 444 5.98 39.80 37.84
CA ARG A 444 5.00 40.60 38.60
C ARG A 444 5.26 40.52 40.14
N ALA A 445 5.74 39.37 40.62
CA ALA A 445 6.11 39.17 42.01
C ALA A 445 7.40 39.94 42.36
N GLU A 446 8.38 39.95 41.43
CA GLU A 446 9.62 40.74 41.58
C GLU A 446 9.35 42.27 41.55
N GLU A 447 8.44 42.73 40.69
CA GLU A 447 8.05 44.14 40.58
C GLU A 447 7.31 44.62 41.85
N LEU A 448 6.46 43.78 42.44
CA LEU A 448 5.79 44.06 43.71
C LEU A 448 6.78 44.07 44.88
N ALA A 449 7.80 43.22 44.90
CA ALA A 449 8.81 43.17 45.94
C ALA A 449 9.81 44.34 45.89
N LEU A 450 9.86 45.10 44.78
CA LEU A 450 10.70 46.30 44.63
C LEU A 450 9.94 47.59 45.00
N THR A 451 8.64 47.52 45.24
CA THR A 451 7.78 48.67 45.56
C THR A 451 7.41 48.77 47.06
N ASP A 452 7.75 47.76 47.87
CA ASP A 452 7.72 47.76 49.33
C ASP A 452 9.12 48.05 49.88
#